data_969278dc587abfb3c4e8a85e1de65449
#
_entry.id   969278dc587abfb3c4e8a85e1de65449
#
_cell.length_a   1.000
_cell.length_b   1.000
_cell.length_c   1.000
_cell.angle_alpha   90.00
_cell.angle_beta   90.00
_cell.angle_gamma   90.00
#
_symmetry.space_group_name_H-M   'P 1'
#
loop_
_entity.id
_entity.type
_entity.pdbx_description
1 polymer ?
#
loop_
_entity_poly.entity_id
_entity_poly.type
_entity_poly.pdbx_seq_one_letter_code
_entity_poly.pdbx_strand_id
1 'polypeptide(L)'
;MTLTGRYITDRFFPDKAIDVMDEAGSRIHLQSAREPAELREMETALTDAQRERREAVEALVYEKAASARMREIALRSKLGETRAEWQRSLETNPVEVTAEHIQQVITSITGIPAERISGGEMTRLQMLYDHLARRVVGQQEAVEKIARTIRRSRAGLKDENRPIGVFLFVGPTGVGKTLLAKEVSKWLFDEHRGLIRIDMSEYGEKHNVARLIGSPPGYVGYGEGGQLTEAVRRQPYSVVLFDEIEKAHPE
;
A
#
# COMPACT_ATOMS: atom_id res chain seq x y z
N MET A 1 -12.37 10.40 8.65
CA MET A 1 -11.63 11.63 8.97
C MET A 1 -10.39 11.39 9.84
N THR A 2 -10.47 10.69 10.96
CA THR A 2 -9.30 10.48 11.85
C THR A 2 -8.13 9.76 11.16
N LEU A 3 -8.40 8.69 10.41
CA LEU A 3 -7.37 7.93 9.70
C LEU A 3 -6.73 8.73 8.56
N THR A 4 -7.53 9.41 7.75
CA THR A 4 -7.02 10.25 6.66
C THR A 4 -6.19 11.43 7.17
N GLY A 5 -6.57 12.03 8.31
CA GLY A 5 -5.81 13.08 8.98
C GLY A 5 -4.42 12.61 9.41
N ARG A 6 -4.36 11.38 9.95
CA ARG A 6 -3.13 10.81 10.52
C ARG A 6 -2.16 10.26 9.47
N TYR A 7 -2.67 9.70 8.37
CA TYR A 7 -1.86 8.92 7.42
C TYR A 7 -1.66 9.59 6.04
N ILE A 8 -2.49 10.58 5.68
CA ILE A 8 -2.36 11.32 4.42
C ILE A 8 -1.96 12.76 4.74
N THR A 9 -0.69 13.09 4.50
CA THR A 9 -0.08 14.38 4.89
C THR A 9 0.05 15.36 3.73
N ASP A 10 -0.04 14.89 2.48
CA ASP A 10 0.19 15.66 1.26
C ASP A 10 -1.04 16.44 0.76
N ARG A 11 -2.20 16.29 1.43
CA ARG A 11 -3.46 16.94 1.05
C ARG A 11 -4.16 17.54 2.26
N PHE A 12 -5.05 18.50 2.01
CA PHE A 12 -5.81 19.20 3.03
C PHE A 12 -7.22 18.61 3.22
N PHE A 13 -7.83 18.85 4.38
CA PHE A 13 -9.25 18.61 4.59
C PHE A 13 -10.09 19.72 3.95
N PRO A 14 -11.28 19.41 3.37
CA PRO A 14 -11.99 18.10 3.40
C PRO A 14 -11.57 17.14 2.29
N ASP A 15 -10.86 17.60 1.24
CA ASP A 15 -10.62 16.89 -0.01
C ASP A 15 -10.03 15.49 0.19
N LYS A 16 -9.00 15.36 1.02
CA LYS A 16 -8.38 14.05 1.30
C LYS A 16 -9.34 13.02 1.93
N ALA A 17 -10.36 13.46 2.65
CA ALA A 17 -11.33 12.55 3.22
C ALA A 17 -12.36 12.11 2.18
N ILE A 18 -12.77 13.03 1.31
CA ILE A 18 -13.70 12.78 0.21
C ILE A 18 -13.05 11.83 -0.79
N ASP A 19 -11.81 12.09 -1.22
CA ASP A 19 -11.07 11.23 -2.16
C ASP A 19 -10.96 9.78 -1.67
N VAL A 20 -10.65 9.58 -0.38
CA VAL A 20 -10.55 8.22 0.19
C VAL A 20 -11.91 7.55 0.27
N MET A 21 -12.97 8.28 0.56
CA MET A 21 -14.34 7.75 0.58
C MET A 21 -14.80 7.36 -0.83
N ASP A 22 -14.56 8.20 -1.81
CA ASP A 22 -14.90 7.95 -3.22
C ASP A 22 -14.13 6.76 -3.77
N GLU A 23 -12.83 6.68 -3.49
CA GLU A 23 -12.00 5.54 -3.90
C GLU A 23 -12.46 4.23 -3.24
N ALA A 24 -12.82 4.27 -1.93
CA ALA A 24 -13.35 3.10 -1.24
C ALA A 24 -14.71 2.69 -1.81
N GLY A 25 -15.60 3.64 -2.06
CA GLY A 25 -16.90 3.40 -2.68
C GLY A 25 -16.75 2.79 -4.07
N SER A 26 -15.89 3.35 -4.91
CA SER A 26 -15.60 2.86 -6.26
C SER A 26 -15.06 1.43 -6.25
N ARG A 27 -14.11 1.11 -5.37
CA ARG A 27 -13.56 -0.26 -5.25
C ARG A 27 -14.61 -1.28 -4.84
N ILE A 28 -15.44 -0.94 -3.87
CA ILE A 28 -16.52 -1.80 -3.41
C ILE A 28 -17.54 -2.00 -4.53
N HIS A 29 -17.91 -0.93 -5.21
CA HIS A 29 -18.83 -1.00 -6.34
C HIS A 29 -18.30 -1.92 -7.46
N LEU A 30 -17.01 -1.80 -7.82
CA LEU A 30 -16.36 -2.68 -8.79
C LEU A 30 -16.30 -4.14 -8.32
N GLN A 31 -16.14 -4.39 -7.02
CA GLN A 31 -16.15 -5.75 -6.48
C GLN A 31 -17.56 -6.35 -6.47
N SER A 32 -18.57 -5.58 -6.08
CA SER A 32 -19.98 -6.01 -6.06
C SER A 32 -20.56 -6.15 -7.46
N ALA A 33 -20.12 -5.32 -8.40
CA ALA A 33 -20.52 -5.39 -9.80
C ALA A 33 -19.86 -6.55 -10.59
N ARG A 34 -19.04 -7.38 -9.92
CA ARG A 34 -18.43 -8.54 -10.56
C ARG A 34 -19.47 -9.59 -10.84
N GLU A 35 -19.63 -9.92 -12.12
CA GLU A 35 -20.61 -10.89 -12.58
C GLU A 35 -20.37 -12.27 -11.93
N PRO A 36 -21.39 -12.90 -11.34
CA PRO A 36 -21.29 -14.22 -10.72
C PRO A 36 -20.74 -15.28 -11.67
N ALA A 37 -20.02 -16.26 -11.13
CA ALA A 37 -19.45 -17.36 -11.91
C ALA A 37 -20.54 -18.15 -12.66
N GLU A 38 -21.72 -18.32 -12.04
CA GLU A 38 -22.87 -18.99 -12.62
C GLU A 38 -23.34 -18.36 -13.95
N LEU A 39 -23.36 -17.03 -14.03
CA LEU A 39 -23.74 -16.34 -15.27
C LEU A 39 -22.74 -16.61 -16.39
N ARG A 40 -21.44 -16.61 -16.08
CA ARG A 40 -20.39 -16.92 -17.06
C ARG A 40 -20.44 -18.37 -17.54
N GLU A 41 -20.72 -19.30 -16.63
CA GLU A 41 -20.90 -20.72 -16.97
C GLU A 41 -22.10 -20.91 -17.89
N MET A 42 -23.22 -20.23 -17.60
CA MET A 42 -24.40 -20.25 -18.46
C MET A 42 -24.16 -19.63 -19.84
N GLU A 43 -23.39 -18.55 -19.93
CA GLU A 43 -23.00 -17.94 -21.20
C GLU A 43 -22.11 -18.88 -22.02
N THR A 44 -21.17 -19.56 -21.36
CA THR A 44 -20.33 -20.55 -22.03
C THR A 44 -21.18 -21.71 -22.55
N ALA A 45 -22.07 -22.26 -21.71
CA ALA A 45 -22.97 -23.34 -22.11
C ALA A 45 -23.93 -22.92 -23.24
N LEU A 46 -24.40 -21.67 -23.24
CA LEU A 46 -25.21 -21.12 -24.34
C LEU A 46 -24.44 -21.06 -25.64
N THR A 47 -23.17 -20.60 -25.60
CA THR A 47 -22.30 -20.53 -26.76
C THR A 47 -22.02 -21.93 -27.33
N ASP A 48 -21.78 -22.91 -26.47
CA ASP A 48 -21.57 -24.31 -26.87
C ASP A 48 -22.84 -24.92 -27.51
N ALA A 49 -24.02 -24.69 -26.93
CA ALA A 49 -25.29 -25.14 -27.51
C ALA A 49 -25.57 -24.50 -28.89
N GLN A 50 -25.20 -23.25 -29.08
CA GLN A 50 -25.30 -22.57 -30.37
C GLN A 50 -24.32 -23.15 -31.39
N ARG A 51 -23.12 -23.50 -30.98
CA ARG A 51 -22.13 -24.15 -31.83
C ARG A 51 -22.64 -25.54 -32.25
N GLU A 52 -23.05 -26.38 -31.29
CA GLU A 52 -23.60 -27.71 -31.56
C GLU A 52 -24.77 -27.66 -32.53
N ARG A 53 -25.67 -26.69 -32.35
CA ARG A 53 -26.79 -26.50 -33.27
C ARG A 53 -26.33 -26.20 -34.70
N ARG A 54 -25.33 -25.32 -34.87
CA ARG A 54 -24.80 -24.97 -36.21
C ARG A 54 -24.15 -26.20 -36.86
N GLU A 55 -23.30 -26.90 -36.14
CA GLU A 55 -22.66 -28.10 -36.63
C GLU A 55 -23.64 -29.21 -37.02
N ALA A 56 -24.72 -29.40 -36.19
CA ALA A 56 -25.74 -30.37 -36.48
C ALA A 56 -26.61 -30.01 -37.71
N VAL A 57 -26.83 -28.71 -37.95
CA VAL A 57 -27.53 -28.23 -39.17
C VAL A 57 -26.68 -28.44 -40.39
N GLU A 58 -25.38 -28.15 -40.35
CA GLU A 58 -24.42 -28.36 -41.45
C GLU A 58 -24.27 -29.85 -41.76
N ALA A 59 -24.32 -30.70 -40.76
CA ALA A 59 -24.26 -32.17 -40.89
C ALA A 59 -25.62 -32.78 -41.26
N LEU A 60 -26.69 -31.98 -41.45
CA LEU A 60 -28.05 -32.42 -41.76
C LEU A 60 -28.66 -33.38 -40.72
N VAL A 61 -28.19 -33.34 -39.45
CA VAL A 61 -28.70 -34.17 -38.35
C VAL A 61 -29.76 -33.39 -37.58
N TYR A 62 -30.99 -33.37 -38.10
CA TYR A 62 -32.09 -32.52 -37.61
C TYR A 62 -32.52 -32.81 -36.18
N GLU A 63 -32.44 -34.05 -35.69
CA GLU A 63 -32.78 -34.41 -34.30
C GLU A 63 -31.79 -33.73 -33.30
N LYS A 64 -30.51 -33.79 -33.61
CA LYS A 64 -29.49 -33.11 -32.79
C LYS A 64 -29.64 -31.58 -32.83
N ALA A 65 -29.92 -31.03 -34.00
CA ALA A 65 -30.18 -29.60 -34.14
C ALA A 65 -31.39 -29.14 -33.33
N ALA A 66 -32.49 -29.94 -33.34
CA ALA A 66 -33.68 -29.65 -32.55
C ALA A 66 -33.39 -29.73 -31.02
N SER A 67 -32.70 -30.73 -30.55
CA SER A 67 -32.32 -30.87 -29.13
C SER A 67 -31.39 -29.75 -28.66
N ALA A 68 -30.39 -29.36 -29.47
CA ALA A 68 -29.51 -28.23 -29.20
C ALA A 68 -30.28 -26.90 -29.14
N ARG A 69 -31.26 -26.71 -30.04
CA ARG A 69 -32.13 -25.52 -30.01
C ARG A 69 -32.99 -25.45 -28.75
N MET A 70 -33.53 -26.57 -28.28
CA MET A 70 -34.31 -26.58 -27.05
C MET A 70 -33.42 -26.22 -25.85
N ARG A 71 -32.18 -26.73 -25.79
CA ARG A 71 -31.21 -26.34 -24.78
C ARG A 71 -30.84 -24.85 -24.85
N GLU A 72 -30.62 -24.32 -26.07
CA GLU A 72 -30.36 -22.90 -26.27
C GLU A 72 -31.49 -22.02 -25.72
N ILE A 73 -32.74 -22.35 -26.01
CA ILE A 73 -33.91 -21.59 -25.55
C ILE A 73 -34.00 -21.64 -24.02
N ALA A 74 -33.85 -22.82 -23.41
CA ALA A 74 -33.89 -22.98 -21.97
C ALA A 74 -32.77 -22.22 -21.26
N LEU A 75 -31.51 -22.30 -21.76
CA LEU A 75 -30.36 -21.59 -21.22
C LEU A 75 -30.54 -20.07 -21.34
N ARG A 76 -31.08 -19.59 -22.46
CA ARG A 76 -31.32 -18.16 -22.70
C ARG A 76 -32.38 -17.58 -21.75
N SER A 77 -33.47 -18.32 -21.49
CA SER A 77 -34.47 -17.92 -20.50
C SER A 77 -33.86 -17.86 -19.09
N LYS A 78 -33.19 -18.92 -18.68
CA LYS A 78 -32.56 -19.01 -17.36
C LYS A 78 -31.50 -17.91 -17.15
N LEU A 79 -30.68 -17.67 -18.15
CA LEU A 79 -29.67 -16.60 -18.12
C LEU A 79 -30.30 -15.23 -17.95
N GLY A 80 -31.42 -14.97 -18.67
CA GLY A 80 -32.17 -13.71 -18.53
C GLY A 80 -32.78 -13.53 -17.15
N GLU A 81 -33.34 -14.57 -16.56
CA GLU A 81 -33.91 -14.58 -15.20
C GLU A 81 -32.84 -14.34 -14.15
N THR A 82 -31.74 -15.12 -14.18
CA THR A 82 -30.62 -15.02 -13.24
C THR A 82 -29.94 -13.64 -13.35
N ARG A 83 -29.77 -13.11 -14.56
CA ARG A 83 -29.20 -11.77 -14.76
C ARG A 83 -30.11 -10.66 -14.19
N ALA A 84 -31.44 -10.78 -14.38
CA ALA A 84 -32.38 -9.84 -13.81
C ALA A 84 -32.43 -9.91 -12.26
N GLU A 85 -32.29 -11.10 -11.69
CA GLU A 85 -32.20 -11.29 -10.25
C GLU A 85 -30.92 -10.68 -9.69
N TRP A 86 -29.79 -10.91 -10.33
CA TRP A 86 -28.52 -10.30 -9.94
C TRP A 86 -28.57 -8.77 -10.01
N GLN A 87 -29.09 -8.19 -11.08
CA GLN A 87 -29.26 -6.73 -11.20
C GLN A 87 -30.15 -6.17 -10.07
N ARG A 88 -31.28 -6.83 -9.80
CA ARG A 88 -32.15 -6.44 -8.68
C ARG A 88 -31.45 -6.55 -7.32
N SER A 89 -30.61 -7.56 -7.14
CA SER A 89 -29.85 -7.73 -5.90
C SER A 89 -28.84 -6.60 -5.68
N LEU A 90 -28.22 -6.07 -6.74
CA LEU A 90 -27.31 -4.92 -6.67
C LEU A 90 -28.05 -3.63 -6.27
N GLU A 91 -29.29 -3.45 -6.75
CA GLU A 91 -30.09 -2.28 -6.41
C GLU A 91 -30.66 -2.35 -4.98
N THR A 92 -31.04 -3.56 -4.54
CA THR A 92 -31.72 -3.77 -3.26
C THR A 92 -30.75 -3.84 -2.08
N ASN A 93 -29.53 -4.33 -2.30
CA ASN A 93 -28.50 -4.50 -1.28
C ASN A 93 -27.29 -3.59 -1.57
N PRO A 94 -27.36 -2.29 -1.27
CA PRO A 94 -26.20 -1.43 -1.39
C PRO A 94 -25.09 -1.92 -0.44
N VAL A 95 -23.89 -2.08 -0.98
CA VAL A 95 -22.74 -2.53 -0.16
C VAL A 95 -22.28 -1.36 0.70
N GLU A 96 -22.29 -1.55 2.00
CA GLU A 96 -21.88 -0.53 2.96
C GLU A 96 -20.35 -0.37 2.97
N VAL A 97 -19.88 0.89 2.92
CA VAL A 97 -18.46 1.23 3.06
C VAL A 97 -18.08 1.14 4.52
N THR A 98 -17.32 0.12 4.90
CA THR A 98 -16.85 -0.09 6.28
C THR A 98 -15.51 0.61 6.54
N ALA A 99 -15.13 0.71 7.82
CA ALA A 99 -13.83 1.22 8.23
C ALA A 99 -12.66 0.39 7.65
N GLU A 100 -12.85 -0.90 7.43
CA GLU A 100 -11.85 -1.80 6.84
C GLU A 100 -11.57 -1.44 5.37
N HIS A 101 -12.60 -1.10 4.61
CA HIS A 101 -12.44 -0.65 3.23
C HIS A 101 -11.64 0.65 3.15
N ILE A 102 -11.92 1.60 4.05
CA ILE A 102 -11.14 2.83 4.17
C ILE A 102 -9.67 2.53 4.53
N GLN A 103 -9.43 1.60 5.44
CA GLN A 103 -8.06 1.18 5.80
C GLN A 103 -7.31 0.57 4.62
N GLN A 104 -7.97 -0.26 3.80
CA GLN A 104 -7.38 -0.84 2.59
C GLN A 104 -6.99 0.24 1.57
N VAL A 105 -7.83 1.26 1.38
CA VAL A 105 -7.52 2.39 0.51
C VAL A 105 -6.32 3.17 1.03
N ILE A 106 -6.31 3.50 2.33
CA ILE A 106 -5.17 4.19 2.96
C ILE A 106 -3.89 3.36 2.82
N THR A 107 -3.97 2.03 3.03
CA THR A 107 -2.85 1.11 2.80
C THR A 107 -2.31 1.19 1.38
N SER A 108 -3.18 1.22 0.37
CA SER A 108 -2.75 1.28 -1.02
C SER A 108 -2.12 2.62 -1.40
N ILE A 109 -2.59 3.72 -0.81
CA ILE A 109 -2.05 5.07 -1.06
C ILE A 109 -0.71 5.27 -0.33
N THR A 110 -0.65 4.88 0.95
CA THR A 110 0.50 5.16 1.82
C THR A 110 1.55 4.04 1.85
N GLY A 111 1.19 2.82 1.44
CA GLY A 111 2.01 1.63 1.59
C GLY A 111 2.10 1.09 3.03
N ILE A 112 1.33 1.66 3.96
CA ILE A 112 1.31 1.20 5.36
C ILE A 112 0.35 0.02 5.48
N PRO A 113 0.78 -1.15 5.98
CA PRO A 113 -0.09 -2.32 6.15
C PRO A 113 -1.34 -2.02 7.00
N ALA A 114 -2.50 -2.55 6.58
CA ALA A 114 -3.80 -2.30 7.23
C ALA A 114 -3.80 -2.68 8.72
N GLU A 115 -3.06 -3.73 9.10
CA GLU A 115 -2.92 -4.16 10.50
C GLU A 115 -2.26 -3.09 11.39
N ARG A 116 -1.49 -2.18 10.81
CA ARG A 116 -0.89 -1.04 11.53
C ARG A 116 -1.86 0.11 11.71
N ILE A 117 -2.88 0.17 10.87
CA ILE A 117 -3.93 1.19 10.93
C ILE A 117 -5.01 0.78 11.95
N SER A 118 -5.25 -0.52 12.12
CA SER A 118 -6.33 -1.11 12.93
C SER A 118 -6.04 -1.32 14.43
N GLY A 119 -4.90 -0.85 14.96
CA GLY A 119 -4.65 -0.82 16.41
C GLY A 119 -3.90 -2.01 17.01
N GLY A 120 -3.49 -3.03 16.24
CA GLY A 120 -2.59 -4.11 16.67
C GLY A 120 -1.13 -3.67 16.87
N GLU A 121 -0.87 -2.38 16.71
CA GLU A 121 0.47 -1.78 16.72
C GLU A 121 1.19 -1.97 18.06
N MET A 122 0.47 -1.87 19.18
CA MET A 122 1.07 -1.95 20.51
C MET A 122 1.65 -3.34 20.82
N THR A 123 0.93 -4.40 20.50
CA THR A 123 1.41 -5.79 20.68
C THR A 123 2.63 -6.05 19.79
N ARG A 124 2.61 -5.56 18.57
CA ARG A 124 3.72 -5.69 17.64
C ARG A 124 4.96 -4.91 18.10
N LEU A 125 4.79 -3.70 18.63
CA LEU A 125 5.89 -2.91 19.20
C LEU A 125 6.54 -3.56 20.42
N GLN A 126 5.81 -4.39 21.16
CA GLN A 126 6.42 -5.21 22.23
C GLN A 126 7.41 -6.23 21.67
N MET A 127 7.14 -6.80 20.49
CA MET A 127 8.01 -7.78 19.84
C MET A 127 9.19 -7.17 19.08
N LEU A 128 9.24 -5.84 18.94
CA LEU A 128 10.31 -5.14 18.20
C LEU A 128 11.70 -5.48 18.73
N TYR A 129 11.88 -5.48 20.05
CA TYR A 129 13.16 -5.82 20.68
C TYR A 129 13.61 -7.23 20.29
N ASP A 130 12.74 -8.22 20.44
CA ASP A 130 13.08 -9.63 20.16
C ASP A 130 13.42 -9.83 18.68
N HIS A 131 12.70 -9.16 17.79
CA HIS A 131 12.98 -9.22 16.36
C HIS A 131 14.36 -8.65 16.04
N LEU A 132 14.66 -7.45 16.52
CA LEU A 132 15.96 -6.81 16.27
C LEU A 132 17.11 -7.58 16.93
N ALA A 133 16.95 -8.09 18.15
CA ALA A 133 17.96 -8.83 18.87
C ALA A 133 18.34 -10.16 18.18
N ARG A 134 17.39 -10.81 17.50
CA ARG A 134 17.67 -12.01 16.70
C ARG A 134 18.46 -11.72 15.42
N ARG A 135 18.31 -10.52 14.84
CA ARG A 135 18.95 -10.13 13.58
C ARG A 135 20.29 -9.44 13.77
N VAL A 136 20.42 -8.67 14.84
CA VAL A 136 21.61 -7.87 15.16
C VAL A 136 22.22 -8.40 16.45
N VAL A 137 23.12 -9.36 16.31
CA VAL A 137 23.77 -10.03 17.44
C VAL A 137 24.86 -9.14 18.02
N GLY A 138 24.97 -9.10 19.36
CA GLY A 138 26.04 -8.39 20.08
C GLY A 138 25.81 -6.89 20.29
N GLN A 139 24.63 -6.34 19.92
CA GLN A 139 24.32 -4.91 20.06
C GLN A 139 23.06 -4.69 20.93
N GLN A 140 22.92 -5.41 22.03
CA GLN A 140 21.72 -5.42 22.87
C GLN A 140 21.33 -4.04 23.40
N GLU A 141 22.31 -3.24 23.85
CA GLU A 141 22.06 -1.89 24.37
C GLU A 141 21.49 -0.96 23.29
N ALA A 142 22.04 -1.00 22.08
CA ALA A 142 21.55 -0.20 20.95
C ALA A 142 20.14 -0.62 20.55
N VAL A 143 19.88 -1.92 20.46
CA VAL A 143 18.55 -2.49 20.15
C VAL A 143 17.52 -2.08 21.20
N GLU A 144 17.87 -2.14 22.49
CA GLU A 144 16.99 -1.75 23.58
C GLU A 144 16.63 -0.26 23.53
N LYS A 145 17.64 0.61 23.33
CA LYS A 145 17.42 2.06 23.23
C LYS A 145 16.49 2.42 22.06
N ILE A 146 16.69 1.79 20.91
CA ILE A 146 15.82 1.99 19.73
C ILE A 146 14.41 1.53 20.03
N ALA A 147 14.22 0.30 20.48
CA ALA A 147 12.91 -0.26 20.77
C ALA A 147 12.14 0.57 21.82
N ARG A 148 12.83 1.04 22.87
CA ARG A 148 12.27 1.92 23.89
C ARG A 148 11.83 3.27 23.32
N THR A 149 12.66 3.90 22.49
CA THR A 149 12.36 5.20 21.88
C THR A 149 11.17 5.12 20.95
N ILE A 150 11.12 4.09 20.10
CA ILE A 150 10.00 3.88 19.17
C ILE A 150 8.71 3.61 19.94
N ARG A 151 8.74 2.74 20.96
CA ARG A 151 7.57 2.48 21.83
C ARG A 151 7.06 3.74 22.50
N ARG A 152 7.95 4.55 23.07
CA ARG A 152 7.58 5.81 23.74
C ARG A 152 6.95 6.81 22.78
N SER A 153 7.51 6.94 21.58
CA SER A 153 6.96 7.85 20.56
C SER A 153 5.55 7.43 20.10
N ARG A 154 5.33 6.12 19.95
CA ARG A 154 4.02 5.59 19.53
C ARG A 154 2.95 5.60 20.63
N ALA A 155 3.36 5.68 21.89
CA ALA A 155 2.45 5.87 23.02
C ALA A 155 1.86 7.29 23.13
N GLY A 156 2.08 8.15 22.13
CA GLY A 156 1.53 9.51 22.10
C GLY A 156 2.31 10.55 22.93
N LEU A 157 3.48 10.19 23.45
CA LEU A 157 4.34 11.08 24.26
C LEU A 157 5.31 11.92 23.38
N LYS A 158 4.87 12.27 22.19
CA LYS A 158 5.70 12.93 21.16
C LYS A 158 5.01 14.16 20.61
N ASP A 159 5.79 15.17 20.23
CA ASP A 159 5.37 16.29 19.40
C ASP A 159 5.14 15.79 17.95
N GLU A 160 3.96 16.07 17.38
CA GLU A 160 3.57 15.61 16.03
C GLU A 160 4.51 16.13 14.92
N ASN A 161 5.15 17.27 15.13
CA ASN A 161 6.04 17.91 14.17
C ASN A 161 7.49 17.37 14.20
N ARG A 162 7.77 16.36 15.05
CA ARG A 162 9.13 15.80 15.18
C ARG A 162 9.21 14.36 14.67
N PRO A 163 10.37 13.89 14.22
CA PRO A 163 10.56 12.49 13.85
C PRO A 163 10.34 11.56 15.04
N ILE A 164 9.98 10.31 14.78
CA ILE A 164 9.74 9.27 15.80
C ILE A 164 10.97 9.11 16.73
N GLY A 165 12.15 9.21 16.16
CA GLY A 165 13.42 9.18 16.88
C GLY A 165 14.56 9.57 15.95
N VAL A 166 15.59 10.17 16.52
CA VAL A 166 16.86 10.43 15.84
C VAL A 166 17.93 9.66 16.58
N PHE A 167 18.71 8.87 15.85
CA PHE A 167 19.73 7.99 16.41
C PHE A 167 21.07 8.26 15.73
N LEU A 168 22.11 8.43 16.51
CA LEU A 168 23.49 8.50 16.03
C LEU A 168 24.19 7.19 16.39
N PHE A 169 24.62 6.44 15.37
CA PHE A 169 25.38 5.21 15.54
C PHE A 169 26.88 5.49 15.40
N VAL A 170 27.61 5.38 16.49
CA VAL A 170 29.06 5.57 16.55
C VAL A 170 29.73 4.24 16.84
N GLY A 171 30.80 3.93 16.12
CA GLY A 171 31.58 2.69 16.32
C GLY A 171 32.40 2.30 15.09
N PRO A 172 33.30 1.32 15.20
CA PRO A 172 34.12 0.87 14.08
C PRO A 172 33.30 0.26 12.94
N THR A 173 33.91 0.05 11.79
CA THR A 173 33.30 -0.62 10.65
C THR A 173 32.97 -2.08 10.99
N GLY A 174 31.88 -2.61 10.37
CA GLY A 174 31.51 -4.02 10.53
C GLY A 174 30.70 -4.37 11.79
N VAL A 175 30.44 -3.44 12.72
CA VAL A 175 29.69 -3.72 13.97
C VAL A 175 28.16 -3.74 13.78
N GLY A 176 27.65 -3.57 12.56
CA GLY A 176 26.23 -3.70 12.24
C GLY A 176 25.42 -2.40 12.28
N LYS A 177 26.02 -1.20 12.26
CA LYS A 177 25.32 0.09 12.26
C LYS A 177 24.26 0.20 11.16
N THR A 178 24.67 0.01 9.92
CA THR A 178 23.78 0.07 8.74
C THR A 178 22.79 -1.10 8.72
N LEU A 179 23.18 -2.29 9.21
CA LEU A 179 22.28 -3.44 9.33
C LEU A 179 21.14 -3.13 10.29
N LEU A 180 21.43 -2.55 11.46
CA LEU A 180 20.42 -2.20 12.46
C LEU A 180 19.41 -1.20 11.90
N ALA A 181 19.85 -0.16 11.18
CA ALA A 181 18.98 0.80 10.53
C ALA A 181 18.05 0.12 9.49
N LYS A 182 18.58 -0.81 8.68
CA LYS A 182 17.81 -1.59 7.71
C LYS A 182 16.77 -2.48 8.39
N GLU A 183 17.13 -3.19 9.44
CA GLU A 183 16.19 -4.07 10.16
C GLU A 183 15.10 -3.28 10.89
N VAL A 184 15.41 -2.09 11.43
CA VAL A 184 14.39 -1.15 11.97
C VAL A 184 13.43 -0.70 10.87
N SER A 185 13.95 -0.35 9.70
CA SER A 185 13.12 0.05 8.56
C SER A 185 12.19 -1.08 8.12
N LYS A 186 12.70 -2.29 7.94
CA LYS A 186 11.90 -3.47 7.57
C LYS A 186 10.80 -3.77 8.59
N TRP A 187 11.10 -3.61 9.87
CA TRP A 187 10.11 -3.82 10.91
C TRP A 187 9.03 -2.75 10.95
N LEU A 188 9.40 -1.48 10.81
CA LEU A 188 8.47 -0.35 10.88
C LEU A 188 7.68 -0.17 9.58
N PHE A 189 8.30 -0.47 8.44
CA PHE A 189 7.74 -0.24 7.10
C PHE A 189 7.95 -1.49 6.25
N ASP A 190 7.48 -1.52 5.03
CA ASP A 190 7.64 -2.68 4.17
C ASP A 190 9.08 -2.80 3.61
N GLU A 191 9.51 -4.02 3.31
CA GLU A 191 10.90 -4.36 2.93
C GLU A 191 11.48 -3.50 1.81
N HIS A 192 10.63 -3.00 0.90
CA HIS A 192 11.07 -2.31 -0.32
C HIS A 192 10.86 -0.80 -0.33
N ARG A 193 10.10 -0.22 0.61
CA ARG A 193 9.70 1.19 0.56
C ARG A 193 10.01 2.01 1.81
N GLY A 194 10.50 1.40 2.85
CA GLY A 194 10.64 2.06 4.15
C GLY A 194 11.99 2.73 4.39
N LEU A 195 13.00 2.57 3.53
CA LEU A 195 14.36 3.09 3.76
C LEU A 195 14.79 4.07 2.67
N ILE A 196 15.03 5.31 3.08
CA ILE A 196 15.70 6.34 2.26
C ILE A 196 17.15 6.36 2.72
N ARG A 197 18.08 5.86 1.88
CA ARG A 197 19.51 5.87 2.17
C ARG A 197 20.20 6.99 1.40
N ILE A 198 20.96 7.80 2.12
CA ILE A 198 21.78 8.87 1.58
C ILE A 198 23.22 8.59 2.00
N ASP A 199 24.09 8.41 1.03
CA ASP A 199 25.52 8.24 1.24
C ASP A 199 26.18 9.62 1.33
N MET A 200 26.62 9.98 2.52
CA MET A 200 27.20 11.31 2.79
C MET A 200 28.57 11.52 2.16
N SER A 201 29.20 10.46 1.65
CA SER A 201 30.45 10.60 0.87
C SER A 201 30.26 11.39 -0.44
N GLU A 202 29.02 11.38 -0.98
CA GLU A 202 28.67 12.20 -2.16
C GLU A 202 28.48 13.69 -1.84
N TYR A 203 28.45 14.04 -0.56
CA TYR A 203 28.15 15.39 -0.04
C TYR A 203 29.33 16.02 0.70
N GLY A 204 30.56 15.64 0.31
CA GLY A 204 31.80 16.19 0.87
C GLY A 204 32.08 17.64 0.47
N GLU A 205 31.37 18.19 -0.51
CA GLU A 205 31.58 19.56 -0.99
C GLU A 205 30.35 20.44 -0.66
N LYS A 206 30.62 21.71 -0.29
CA LYS A 206 29.57 22.66 0.16
C LYS A 206 28.43 22.84 -0.84
N HIS A 207 28.71 22.86 -2.13
CA HIS A 207 27.69 23.07 -3.16
C HIS A 207 26.73 21.86 -3.32
N ASN A 208 27.10 20.69 -2.84
CA ASN A 208 26.24 19.50 -2.91
C ASN A 208 25.07 19.55 -1.92
N VAL A 209 25.07 20.45 -0.91
CA VAL A 209 23.95 20.65 0.01
C VAL A 209 22.67 21.02 -0.75
N ALA A 210 22.78 21.83 -1.81
CA ALA A 210 21.63 22.19 -2.65
C ALA A 210 20.99 20.96 -3.34
N ARG A 211 21.76 19.93 -3.66
CA ARG A 211 21.19 18.65 -4.18
C ARG A 211 20.37 17.91 -3.14
N LEU A 212 20.71 18.06 -1.85
CA LEU A 212 20.03 17.37 -0.76
C LEU A 212 18.67 18.01 -0.43
N ILE A 213 18.66 19.34 -0.26
CA ILE A 213 17.48 20.10 0.21
C ILE A 213 16.76 20.86 -0.91
N GLY A 214 17.38 21.06 -2.05
CA GLY A 214 16.90 21.90 -3.15
C GLY A 214 17.65 23.22 -3.23
N SER A 215 17.65 23.83 -4.43
CA SER A 215 18.28 25.12 -4.67
C SER A 215 17.39 26.27 -4.18
N PRO A 216 17.97 27.30 -3.53
CA PRO A 216 17.22 28.48 -3.14
C PRO A 216 16.71 29.26 -4.37
N PRO A 217 15.68 30.13 -4.21
CA PRO A 217 15.17 30.97 -5.29
C PRO A 217 16.26 31.77 -5.97
N GLY A 218 16.27 31.74 -7.31
CA GLY A 218 17.23 32.51 -8.13
C GLY A 218 18.50 31.75 -8.57
N TYR A 219 18.68 30.50 -8.13
CA TYR A 219 19.79 29.67 -8.57
C TYR A 219 19.34 28.64 -9.63
N VAL A 220 20.29 28.19 -10.45
CA VAL A 220 20.06 27.13 -11.45
C VAL A 220 19.60 25.86 -10.74
N GLY A 221 18.49 25.25 -11.20
CA GLY A 221 17.86 24.10 -10.53
C GLY A 221 16.76 24.46 -9.52
N TYR A 222 16.38 25.76 -9.41
CA TYR A 222 15.18 26.15 -8.67
C TYR A 222 13.93 25.55 -9.34
N GLY A 223 13.22 24.69 -8.59
CA GLY A 223 12.08 23.92 -9.12
C GLY A 223 12.35 22.41 -9.20
N GLU A 224 13.63 22.00 -9.22
CA GLU A 224 13.99 20.62 -8.95
C GLU A 224 14.09 20.46 -7.43
N GLY A 225 13.16 19.69 -6.82
CA GLY A 225 13.20 19.41 -5.38
C GLY A 225 14.50 18.69 -4.99
N GLY A 226 14.96 18.89 -3.76
CA GLY A 226 16.14 18.18 -3.25
C GLY A 226 15.91 16.68 -3.13
N GLN A 227 16.97 15.89 -3.28
CA GLN A 227 16.88 14.42 -3.23
C GLN A 227 16.23 13.92 -1.92
N LEU A 228 16.60 14.50 -0.78
CA LEU A 228 16.02 14.16 0.52
C LEU A 228 14.58 14.64 0.62
N THR A 229 14.33 15.92 0.29
CA THR A 229 13.01 16.53 0.46
C THR A 229 11.96 15.87 -0.43
N GLU A 230 12.30 15.55 -1.69
CA GLU A 230 11.42 14.82 -2.60
C GLU A 230 11.21 13.37 -2.17
N ALA A 231 12.27 12.68 -1.71
CA ALA A 231 12.14 11.32 -1.24
C ALA A 231 11.23 11.23 -0.01
N VAL A 232 11.40 12.13 0.97
CA VAL A 232 10.55 12.18 2.18
C VAL A 232 9.13 12.63 1.83
N ARG A 233 8.94 13.55 0.89
CA ARG A 233 7.62 13.96 0.43
C ARG A 233 6.84 12.80 -0.20
N ARG A 234 7.52 11.98 -1.01
CA ARG A 234 6.92 10.79 -1.65
C ARG A 234 6.71 9.64 -0.68
N GLN A 235 7.56 9.54 0.36
CA GLN A 235 7.53 8.47 1.35
C GLN A 235 7.63 9.04 2.77
N PRO A 236 6.56 9.69 3.27
CA PRO A 236 6.57 10.35 4.59
C PRO A 236 6.75 9.37 5.75
N TYR A 237 6.38 8.10 5.53
CA TYR A 237 6.59 7.01 6.49
C TYR A 237 7.82 6.20 6.09
N SER A 238 8.99 6.69 6.46
CA SER A 238 10.28 6.06 6.14
C SER A 238 11.30 6.24 7.25
N VAL A 239 12.34 5.43 7.19
CA VAL A 239 13.60 5.64 7.93
C VAL A 239 14.57 6.34 6.99
N VAL A 240 15.05 7.50 7.37
CA VAL A 240 16.12 8.18 6.64
C VAL A 240 17.45 7.78 7.27
N LEU A 241 18.32 7.17 6.48
CA LEU A 241 19.67 6.76 6.88
C LEU A 241 20.69 7.65 6.18
N PHE A 242 21.40 8.46 6.96
CA PHE A 242 22.61 9.15 6.52
C PHE A 242 23.80 8.24 6.83
N ASP A 243 24.32 7.59 5.79
CA ASP A 243 25.46 6.68 5.93
C ASP A 243 26.77 7.45 5.74
N GLU A 244 27.81 7.06 6.48
CA GLU A 244 29.14 7.70 6.44
C GLU A 244 29.12 9.21 6.71
N ILE A 245 28.38 9.63 7.73
CA ILE A 245 28.16 11.04 8.07
C ILE A 245 29.47 11.82 8.29
N GLU A 246 30.54 11.15 8.68
CA GLU A 246 31.87 11.71 8.88
C GLU A 246 32.55 12.19 7.60
N LYS A 247 32.04 11.78 6.42
CA LYS A 247 32.55 12.22 5.11
C LYS A 247 31.81 13.45 4.56
N ALA A 248 30.73 13.86 5.22
CA ALA A 248 29.99 15.05 4.84
C ALA A 248 30.79 16.33 5.06
N HIS A 249 30.44 17.39 4.30
CA HIS A 249 30.96 18.72 4.57
C HIS A 249 30.56 19.18 5.99
N PRO A 250 31.46 19.82 6.74
CA PRO A 250 31.21 20.21 8.14
C PRO A 250 30.08 21.23 8.35
N GLU A 251 29.76 22.03 7.32
CA GLU A 251 28.61 22.95 7.32
C GLU A 251 27.34 22.23 6.82
#